data_5ea43ac4823cd0e75a1c9a4eafe33898
#
_entry.id   5ea43ac4823cd0e75a1c9a4eafe33898
#
_cell.length_a   1.000
_cell.length_b   1.000
_cell.length_c   1.000
_cell.angle_alpha   90.00
_cell.angle_beta   90.00
_cell.angle_gamma   90.00
#
_symmetry.space_group_name_H-M   'P 1'
#
loop_
_entity.id
_entity.type
_entity.pdbx_description
1 polymer ?
#
loop_
_entity_poly.entity_id
_entity_poly.type
_entity_poly.pdbx_seq_one_letter_code
_entity_poly.pdbx_strand_id
1 'polypeptide(L)' 'EAYLLQQGSDLMASIWQHGYGNQAAIAQFGMGNQAQIIQSGAHNTASIEQSGSGLYSRITQVGVGQTAHVRQR' A
#
# COMPACT_ATOMS: atom_id res chain seq x y z
N GLU A 1 1.39 1.12 -12.08
CA GLU A 1 1.58 2.43 -11.45
C GLU A 1 1.69 2.31 -9.94
N ALA A 2 2.65 2.98 -9.34
CA ALA A 2 2.84 2.95 -7.91
C ALA A 2 3.03 4.37 -7.40
N TYR A 3 2.41 4.68 -6.28
CA TYR A 3 2.50 5.99 -5.67
C TYR A 3 2.80 5.84 -4.19
N LEU A 4 3.77 6.59 -3.71
CA LEU A 4 4.23 6.46 -2.34
C LEU A 4 4.39 7.85 -1.73
N LEU A 5 3.71 8.09 -0.61
CA LEU A 5 3.82 9.34 0.13
C LEU A 5 4.08 9.01 1.60
N GLN A 6 5.17 9.54 2.13
CA GLN A 6 5.53 9.32 3.52
C GLN A 6 5.89 10.63 4.19
N GLN A 7 5.32 10.87 5.36
CA GLN A 7 5.65 12.03 6.16
C GLN A 7 5.81 11.60 7.61
N GLY A 8 6.95 11.94 8.21
CA GLY A 8 7.26 11.57 9.58
C GLY A 8 8.59 10.84 9.64
N SER A 9 8.76 10.00 10.66
CA SER A 9 10.01 9.28 10.85
C SER A 9 9.76 7.78 10.98
N ASP A 10 10.78 7.02 10.57
CA ASP A 10 10.78 5.56 10.68
C ASP A 10 9.62 4.91 9.94
N LEU A 11 9.28 5.45 8.79
CA LEU A 11 8.23 4.89 7.96
C LEU A 11 8.83 3.89 6.98
N MET A 12 8.11 2.79 6.78
CA MET A 12 8.51 1.79 5.81
C MET A 12 7.34 1.46 4.89
N ALA A 13 7.61 1.45 3.61
CA ALA A 13 6.59 1.10 2.64
C ALA A 13 7.23 0.29 1.53
N SER A 14 6.52 -0.72 1.07
CA SER A 14 7.01 -1.58 0.01
C SER A 14 5.85 -1.90 -0.92
N ILE A 15 6.07 -1.68 -2.21
CA ILE A 15 5.08 -2.01 -3.23
C ILE A 15 5.73 -2.95 -4.21
N TRP A 16 5.10 -4.11 -4.40
CA TRP A 16 5.54 -5.08 -5.38
C TRP A 16 4.40 -5.38 -6.31
N GLN A 17 4.58 -5.08 -7.58
CA GLN A 17 3.56 -5.29 -8.60
C GLN A 17 4.10 -6.21 -9.68
N HIS A 18 3.28 -7.17 -10.07
CA HIS A 18 3.63 -8.12 -11.10
C HIS A 18 2.46 -8.25 -12.06
N GLY A 19 2.72 -8.04 -13.34
CA GLY A 19 1.67 -8.01 -14.35
C GLY A 19 1.52 -6.61 -14.93
N TYR A 20 0.34 -6.26 -15.43
CA TYR A 20 0.13 -4.94 -15.99
C TYR A 20 -1.20 -4.34 -15.55
N GLY A 21 -1.24 -3.00 -15.61
CA GLY A 21 -2.43 -2.26 -15.24
C GLY A 21 -2.70 -2.24 -13.75
N ASN A 22 -1.71 -2.63 -12.94
CA ASN A 22 -1.87 -2.57 -11.50
C ASN A 22 -1.63 -1.17 -10.98
N GLN A 23 -2.37 -0.79 -9.96
CA GLN A 23 -2.21 0.49 -9.30
C GLN A 23 -2.06 0.29 -7.82
N ALA A 24 -1.12 1.01 -7.22
CA ALA A 24 -0.90 0.95 -5.79
C ALA A 24 -0.60 2.34 -5.26
N ALA A 25 -1.15 2.66 -4.11
CA ALA A 25 -0.89 3.93 -3.46
C ALA A 25 -0.74 3.71 -1.97
N ILE A 26 0.30 4.29 -1.40
CA ILE A 26 0.55 4.24 0.04
C ILE A 26 0.76 5.67 0.53
N ALA A 27 0.00 6.06 1.54
CA ALA A 27 0.18 7.32 2.22
C ALA A 27 0.37 7.06 3.71
N GLN A 28 1.48 7.51 4.26
CA GLN A 28 1.79 7.29 5.66
C GLN A 28 2.14 8.60 6.34
N PHE A 29 1.56 8.82 7.52
CA PHE A 29 1.84 9.99 8.34
C PHE A 29 2.06 9.53 9.77
N GLY A 30 3.12 10.05 10.41
CA GLY A 30 3.39 9.74 11.80
C GLY A 30 4.72 9.06 11.98
N MET A 31 4.80 8.10 12.90
CA MET A 31 6.04 7.44 13.23
C MET A 31 5.87 5.93 13.27
N GLY A 32 6.89 5.21 12.80
CA GLY A 32 6.94 3.77 12.96
C GLY A 32 5.88 3.00 12.19
N ASN A 33 5.30 3.58 11.15
CA ASN A 33 4.29 2.91 10.35
C ASN A 33 4.94 2.01 9.31
N GLN A 34 4.27 0.89 9.02
CA GLN A 34 4.73 -0.04 8.00
C GLN A 34 3.59 -0.39 7.07
N ALA A 35 3.87 -0.42 5.78
CA ALA A 35 2.87 -0.79 4.79
C ALA A 35 3.52 -1.64 3.71
N GLN A 36 2.80 -2.65 3.25
CA GLN A 36 3.29 -3.51 2.19
C GLN A 36 2.14 -3.85 1.26
N ILE A 37 2.36 -3.68 -0.04
CA ILE A 37 1.40 -4.06 -1.07
C ILE A 37 2.07 -5.03 -2.02
N ILE A 38 1.44 -6.18 -2.20
CA ILE A 38 1.87 -7.18 -3.17
C ILE A 38 0.72 -7.42 -4.13
N GLN A 39 0.93 -7.18 -5.40
CA GLN A 39 -0.09 -7.37 -6.42
C GLN A 39 0.45 -8.27 -7.53
N SER A 40 -0.37 -9.23 -7.94
CA SER A 40 -0.03 -10.13 -9.03
C SER A 40 -1.25 -10.32 -9.91
N GLY A 41 -1.09 -10.09 -11.21
CA GLY A 41 -2.17 -10.21 -12.17
C GLY A 41 -2.37 -8.92 -12.95
N ALA A 42 -3.63 -8.60 -13.27
CA ALA A 42 -3.92 -7.44 -14.11
C ALA A 42 -5.03 -6.60 -13.50
N HIS A 43 -4.93 -5.27 -13.66
CA HIS A 43 -5.96 -4.31 -13.27
C HIS A 43 -6.33 -4.38 -11.80
N ASN A 44 -5.38 -4.65 -10.94
CA ASN A 44 -5.58 -4.62 -9.49
C ASN A 44 -5.35 -3.21 -8.97
N THR A 45 -6.10 -2.84 -7.96
CA THR A 45 -5.95 -1.54 -7.32
C THR A 45 -5.83 -1.73 -5.82
N ALA A 46 -4.82 -1.12 -5.21
CA ALA A 46 -4.60 -1.18 -3.78
C ALA A 46 -4.27 0.20 -3.24
N SER A 47 -4.83 0.51 -2.08
CA SER A 47 -4.60 1.80 -1.45
C SER A 47 -4.46 1.61 0.06
N ILE A 48 -3.40 2.16 0.62
CA ILE A 48 -3.16 2.13 2.07
C ILE A 48 -2.99 3.56 2.55
N GLU A 49 -3.75 3.93 3.57
CA GLU A 49 -3.61 5.21 4.22
C GLU A 49 -3.42 4.96 5.72
N GLN A 50 -2.31 5.44 6.27
CA GLN A 50 -2.00 5.27 7.68
C GLN A 50 -1.68 6.61 8.30
N SER A 51 -2.27 6.87 9.48
CA SER A 51 -2.03 8.08 10.22
C SER A 51 -1.93 7.73 11.69
N GLY A 52 -0.81 8.07 12.33
CA GLY A 52 -0.57 7.73 13.72
C GLY A 52 0.79 7.10 13.90
N SER A 53 0.93 6.21 14.86
CA SER A 53 2.22 5.58 15.13
C SER A 53 2.07 4.09 15.36
N GLY A 54 3.09 3.34 14.91
CA GLY A 54 3.13 1.91 15.12
C GLY A 54 2.11 1.12 14.33
N LEU A 55 1.63 1.65 13.22
CA LEU A 55 0.62 0.97 12.41
C LEU A 55 1.27 0.05 11.38
N TYR A 56 0.60 -1.06 11.12
CA TYR A 56 1.09 -2.04 10.16
C TYR A 56 -0.05 -2.45 9.24
N SER A 57 0.20 -2.41 7.95
CA SER A 57 -0.79 -2.82 6.94
C SER A 57 -0.12 -3.66 5.87
N ARG A 58 -0.83 -4.68 5.43
CA ARG A 58 -0.35 -5.53 4.36
C ARG A 58 -1.51 -5.88 3.43
N ILE A 59 -1.31 -5.66 2.14
CA ILE A 59 -2.28 -6.03 1.13
C ILE A 59 -1.64 -7.01 0.17
N THR A 60 -2.30 -8.14 -0.04
CA THR A 60 -1.89 -9.12 -1.03
C THR A 60 -3.05 -9.36 -1.98
N GLN A 61 -2.84 -9.13 -3.26
CA GLN A 61 -3.87 -9.34 -4.27
C GLN A 61 -3.33 -10.21 -5.38
N VAL A 62 -4.12 -11.22 -5.73
CA VAL A 62 -3.80 -12.13 -6.82
C VAL A 62 -5.03 -12.28 -7.68
N GLY A 63 -4.90 -12.06 -9.00
CA GLY A 63 -6.01 -12.20 -9.91
C GLY A 63 -6.20 -10.97 -10.75
N VAL A 64 -7.45 -10.76 -11.19
CA VAL A 64 -7.78 -9.69 -12.13
C VAL A 64 -8.91 -8.85 -11.55
N GLY A 65 -8.75 -7.53 -11.65
CA GLY A 65 -9.82 -6.60 -11.30
C GLY A 65 -10.12 -6.51 -9.82
N GLN A 66 -9.16 -6.78 -8.96
CA GLN A 66 -9.36 -6.72 -7.53
C GLN A 66 -9.03 -5.34 -6.97
N THR A 67 -9.80 -4.93 -5.99
CA THR A 67 -9.60 -3.64 -5.33
C THR A 67 -9.50 -3.85 -3.83
N ALA A 68 -8.48 -3.25 -3.21
CA ALA A 68 -8.30 -3.28 -1.77
C ALA A 68 -7.99 -1.88 -1.26
N HIS A 69 -8.57 -1.56 -0.12
CA HIS A 69 -8.39 -0.25 0.49
C HIS A 69 -8.23 -0.43 1.99
N VAL A 70 -7.14 0.08 2.53
CA VAL A 70 -6.86 0.00 3.96
C VAL A 70 -6.68 1.41 4.49
N ARG A 71 -7.38 1.71 5.57
CA ARG A 71 -7.29 3.01 6.22
C ARG A 71 -7.16 2.80 7.71
N GLN A 72 -6.09 3.32 8.28
CA GLN A 72 -5.79 3.19 9.70
C GLN A 72 -5.45 4.54 10.31
N ARG A 73 -5.94 4.76 11.48
CA ARG A 73 -5.67 5.98 12.24
C ARG A 73 -5.32 5.69 13.68
#